data_5dea1733f2dc208a0db3e8eb39f8b90a
#
_entry.id   5dea1733f2dc208a0db3e8eb39f8b90a
#
_cell.length_a   1.000
_cell.length_b   1.000
_cell.length_c   1.000
_cell.angle_alpha   90.00
_cell.angle_beta   90.00
_cell.angle_gamma   90.00
#
_symmetry.space_group_name_H-M   'P 1'
#
loop_
_entity.id
_entity.type
_entity.pdbx_description
1 polymer ?
#
loop_
_entity_poly.entity_id
_entity_poly.type
_entity_poly.pdbx_seq_one_letter_code
_entity_poly.pdbx_strand_id
1 'polypeptide(L)'
;MFKKLLVCSFALIPIFAYAKDYGCAAVGLSMESSLFDALSKDLKIDTSTVDKTKAKVDIIDISPISKTYAESLARIDYNKDPSKEKTEDTYNKIYFSSYYYNGVKSITAKYTYMNKAKKKDVFIASSLMNKDECSIRFNGYITLSREFWYLWGSNAPLKKSTLELQPSH
;
A
#
# COMPACT_ATOMS: atom_id res chain seq x y z
N MET A 1 65.04 -28.01 5.07
CA MET A 1 64.02 -27.61 4.08
C MET A 1 62.64 -27.53 4.79
N PHE A 2 62.26 -26.36 5.26
CA PHE A 2 60.97 -26.16 5.93
C PHE A 2 59.95 -25.65 4.91
N LYS A 3 58.93 -26.48 4.54
CA LYS A 3 57.77 -26.07 3.75
C LYS A 3 56.83 -25.28 4.66
N LYS A 4 56.72 -23.97 4.42
CA LYS A 4 55.72 -23.10 5.05
C LYS A 4 54.35 -23.40 4.43
N LEU A 5 53.43 -24.02 5.20
CA LEU A 5 52.03 -24.16 4.87
C LEU A 5 51.37 -22.80 5.11
N LEU A 6 50.94 -22.16 4.04
CA LEU A 6 50.12 -20.94 4.09
C LEU A 6 48.64 -21.35 4.26
N VAL A 7 48.13 -21.27 5.49
CA VAL A 7 46.72 -21.49 5.78
C VAL A 7 45.96 -20.22 5.44
N CYS A 8 45.29 -20.21 4.27
CA CYS A 8 44.33 -19.17 3.92
C CYS A 8 43.05 -19.35 4.76
N SER A 9 42.94 -18.62 5.87
CA SER A 9 41.70 -18.48 6.61
C SER A 9 40.72 -17.64 5.81
N PHE A 10 39.82 -18.30 5.07
CA PHE A 10 38.65 -17.64 4.52
C PHE A 10 37.72 -17.24 5.69
N ALA A 11 37.76 -15.97 6.06
CA ALA A 11 36.77 -15.40 6.94
C ALA A 11 35.41 -15.40 6.20
N LEU A 12 34.58 -16.38 6.50
CA LEU A 12 33.15 -16.37 6.13
C LEU A 12 32.47 -15.20 6.85
N ILE A 13 32.45 -14.06 6.20
CA ILE A 13 31.60 -12.92 6.65
C ILE A 13 30.16 -13.35 6.37
N PRO A 14 29.31 -13.54 7.41
CA PRO A 14 27.90 -13.79 7.17
C PRO A 14 27.33 -12.54 6.51
N ILE A 15 27.00 -12.63 5.23
CA ILE A 15 26.20 -11.64 4.54
C ILE A 15 24.80 -11.77 5.15
N PHE A 16 24.51 -10.99 6.18
CA PHE A 16 23.14 -10.78 6.63
C PHE A 16 22.41 -10.08 5.48
N ALA A 17 21.77 -10.86 4.62
CA ALA A 17 20.75 -10.34 3.73
C ALA A 17 19.65 -9.79 4.66
N TYR A 18 19.63 -8.49 4.87
CA TYR A 18 18.49 -7.81 5.46
C TYR A 18 17.32 -8.08 4.52
N ALA A 19 16.52 -9.08 4.84
CA ALA A 19 15.22 -9.26 4.22
C ALA A 19 14.45 -7.96 4.52
N LYS A 20 14.20 -7.18 3.48
CA LYS A 20 13.42 -5.95 3.60
C LYS A 20 12.03 -6.40 4.04
N ASP A 21 11.69 -6.17 5.30
CA ASP A 21 10.39 -6.52 5.84
C ASP A 21 9.35 -5.56 5.24
N TYR A 22 8.70 -6.03 4.20
CA TYR A 22 7.63 -5.28 3.55
C TYR A 22 6.33 -5.31 4.35
N GLY A 23 6.27 -6.13 5.43
CA GLY A 23 5.09 -6.24 6.28
C GLY A 23 3.81 -6.39 5.47
N CYS A 24 2.80 -5.67 5.85
CA CYS A 24 1.47 -5.68 5.23
C CYS A 24 1.40 -5.21 3.78
N ALA A 25 2.45 -4.55 3.28
CA ALA A 25 2.50 -4.03 1.91
C ALA A 25 3.16 -5.00 0.91
N ALA A 26 3.67 -6.16 1.36
CA ALA A 26 4.31 -7.11 0.45
C ALA A 26 3.37 -7.56 -0.68
N VAL A 27 3.95 -7.91 -1.83
CA VAL A 27 3.20 -8.46 -2.97
C VAL A 27 2.43 -9.71 -2.54
N GLY A 28 1.16 -9.77 -2.88
CA GLY A 28 0.25 -10.86 -2.50
C GLY A 28 -0.43 -10.70 -1.15
N LEU A 29 -0.16 -9.63 -0.40
CA LEU A 29 -0.78 -9.37 0.89
C LEU A 29 -1.96 -8.39 0.81
N SER A 30 -2.60 -8.16 1.95
CA SER A 30 -3.90 -7.49 2.05
C SER A 30 -3.91 -6.05 1.51
N MET A 31 -2.82 -5.29 1.67
CA MET A 31 -2.75 -3.94 1.13
C MET A 31 -2.71 -3.94 -0.41
N GLU A 32 -1.98 -4.87 -1.04
CA GLU A 32 -2.00 -5.02 -2.50
C GLU A 32 -3.37 -5.50 -2.98
N SER A 33 -4.02 -6.43 -2.26
CA SER A 33 -5.38 -6.88 -2.59
C SER A 33 -6.36 -5.70 -2.59
N SER A 34 -6.33 -4.87 -1.55
CA SER A 34 -7.17 -3.66 -1.48
C SER A 34 -6.87 -2.65 -2.59
N LEU A 35 -5.59 -2.52 -2.97
CA LEU A 35 -5.20 -1.70 -4.13
C LEU A 35 -5.80 -2.27 -5.42
N PHE A 36 -5.72 -3.58 -5.65
CA PHE A 36 -6.28 -4.22 -6.84
C PHE A 36 -7.80 -4.07 -6.93
N ASP A 37 -8.50 -4.22 -5.82
CA ASP A 37 -9.95 -3.99 -5.75
C ASP A 37 -10.30 -2.54 -6.14
N ALA A 38 -9.56 -1.57 -5.61
CA ALA A 38 -9.73 -0.17 -5.96
C ALA A 38 -9.42 0.10 -7.45
N LEU A 39 -8.29 -0.42 -7.97
CA LEU A 39 -7.92 -0.27 -9.38
C LEU A 39 -8.97 -0.88 -10.33
N SER A 40 -9.50 -2.07 -9.99
CA SER A 40 -10.55 -2.73 -10.75
C SER A 40 -11.84 -1.91 -10.73
N LYS A 41 -12.22 -1.38 -9.56
CA LYS A 41 -13.44 -0.59 -9.40
C LYS A 41 -13.36 0.77 -10.09
N ASP A 42 -12.28 1.52 -9.87
CA ASP A 42 -12.17 2.92 -10.26
C ASP A 42 -11.67 3.07 -11.70
N LEU A 43 -10.71 2.25 -12.10
CA LEU A 43 -10.02 2.34 -13.38
C LEU A 43 -10.39 1.23 -14.36
N LYS A 44 -11.25 0.28 -13.93
CA LYS A 44 -11.65 -0.90 -14.72
C LYS A 44 -10.46 -1.73 -15.22
N ILE A 45 -9.42 -1.81 -14.39
CA ILE A 45 -8.22 -2.57 -14.67
C ILE A 45 -8.47 -4.04 -14.38
N ASP A 46 -8.11 -4.92 -15.32
CA ASP A 46 -8.03 -6.36 -15.05
C ASP A 46 -6.71 -6.69 -14.36
N THR A 47 -6.75 -6.77 -13.03
CA THR A 47 -5.59 -7.04 -12.20
C THR A 47 -5.07 -8.47 -12.31
N SER A 48 -5.84 -9.39 -12.91
CA SER A 48 -5.38 -10.77 -13.17
C SER A 48 -4.24 -10.83 -14.20
N THR A 49 -4.09 -9.78 -15.00
CA THR A 49 -3.03 -9.67 -16.03
C THR A 49 -1.66 -9.28 -15.47
N VAL A 50 -1.59 -8.95 -14.18
CA VAL A 50 -0.34 -8.58 -13.52
C VAL A 50 0.57 -9.77 -13.34
N ASP A 51 1.80 -9.65 -13.80
CA ASP A 51 2.87 -10.59 -13.46
C ASP A 51 3.42 -10.27 -12.06
N LYS A 52 2.84 -10.90 -11.04
CA LYS A 52 3.24 -10.66 -9.64
C LYS A 52 4.70 -10.98 -9.37
N THR A 53 5.34 -11.85 -10.18
CA THR A 53 6.76 -12.18 -10.03
C THR A 53 7.68 -11.01 -10.40
N LYS A 54 7.16 -10.04 -11.15
CA LYS A 54 7.85 -8.81 -11.56
C LYS A 54 7.38 -7.57 -10.80
N ALA A 55 6.42 -7.74 -9.92
CA ALA A 55 5.98 -6.65 -9.06
C ALA A 55 7.10 -6.27 -8.08
N LYS A 56 7.23 -4.96 -7.83
CA LYS A 56 8.15 -4.42 -6.82
C LYS A 56 7.37 -3.53 -5.87
N VAL A 57 7.73 -3.63 -4.60
CA VAL A 57 7.18 -2.79 -3.53
C VAL A 57 8.32 -2.04 -2.86
N ASP A 58 8.14 -0.76 -2.67
CA ASP A 58 9.04 0.08 -1.89
C ASP A 58 8.22 0.75 -0.78
N ILE A 59 8.54 0.46 0.48
CA ILE A 59 7.93 1.19 1.60
C ILE A 59 8.43 2.63 1.58
N ILE A 60 7.50 3.57 1.57
CA ILE A 60 7.79 5.00 1.61
C ILE A 60 7.80 5.46 3.06
N ASP A 61 6.77 5.09 3.84
CA ASP A 61 6.62 5.50 5.23
C ASP A 61 5.83 4.48 6.05
N ILE A 62 6.17 4.38 7.32
CA ILE A 62 5.39 3.70 8.35
C ILE A 62 5.44 4.57 9.59
N SER A 63 4.33 5.20 9.94
CA SER A 63 4.25 6.13 11.06
C SER A 63 3.00 5.91 11.92
N PRO A 64 3.08 6.17 13.25
CA PRO A 64 1.90 6.23 14.10
C PRO A 64 0.93 7.29 13.57
N ILE A 65 -0.36 7.02 13.66
CA ILE A 65 -1.36 8.03 13.29
C ILE A 65 -1.70 8.92 14.48
N SER A 66 -2.04 10.17 14.21
CA SER A 66 -2.54 11.07 15.23
C SER A 66 -4.01 10.76 15.56
N LYS A 67 -4.43 11.13 16.79
CA LYS A 67 -5.83 11.03 17.21
C LYS A 67 -6.76 11.76 16.23
N THR A 68 -6.42 12.99 15.87
CA THR A 68 -7.22 13.81 14.95
C THR A 68 -7.38 13.16 13.58
N TYR A 69 -6.32 12.52 13.07
CA TYR A 69 -6.41 11.80 11.80
C TYR A 69 -7.31 10.57 11.90
N ALA A 70 -7.19 9.79 12.97
CA ALA A 70 -8.07 8.65 13.23
C ALA A 70 -9.54 9.07 13.35
N GLU A 71 -9.83 10.18 14.05
CA GLU A 71 -11.17 10.75 14.17
C GLU A 71 -11.74 11.17 12.80
N SER A 72 -10.92 11.79 11.96
CA SER A 72 -11.33 12.20 10.62
C SER A 72 -11.70 11.00 9.75
N LEU A 73 -10.86 9.96 9.74
CA LEU A 73 -11.14 8.73 9.00
C LEU A 73 -12.40 8.02 9.52
N ALA A 74 -12.55 7.93 10.83
CA ALA A 74 -13.71 7.33 11.46
C ALA A 74 -15.01 8.06 11.08
N ARG A 75 -15.01 9.41 11.05
CA ARG A 75 -16.18 10.20 10.62
C ARG A 75 -16.53 9.96 9.16
N ILE A 76 -15.51 9.88 8.28
CA ILE A 76 -15.72 9.60 6.86
C ILE A 76 -16.44 8.25 6.69
N ASP A 77 -15.98 7.22 7.38
CA ASP A 77 -16.53 5.88 7.20
C ASP A 77 -17.89 5.72 7.92
N TYR A 78 -18.07 6.32 9.09
CA TYR A 78 -19.35 6.41 9.77
C TYR A 78 -20.42 7.08 8.90
N ASN A 79 -20.07 8.19 8.25
CA ASN A 79 -21.01 8.93 7.39
C ASN A 79 -21.36 8.18 6.09
N LYS A 80 -20.46 7.32 5.61
CA LYS A 80 -20.68 6.48 4.43
C LYS A 80 -21.50 5.23 4.73
N ASP A 81 -21.64 4.88 6.00
CA ASP A 81 -22.38 3.69 6.37
C ASP A 81 -23.88 3.88 6.17
N PRO A 82 -24.52 3.08 5.34
CA PRO A 82 -25.93 3.22 5.03
C PRO A 82 -26.85 2.82 6.19
N SER A 83 -26.35 2.15 7.23
CA SER A 83 -27.16 1.77 8.36
C SER A 83 -27.42 2.98 9.25
N LYS A 84 -28.60 3.57 9.13
CA LYS A 84 -29.04 4.76 9.89
C LYS A 84 -29.22 4.52 11.39
N GLU A 85 -29.04 3.29 11.85
CA GLU A 85 -29.23 2.91 13.26
C GLU A 85 -27.99 3.20 14.13
N LYS A 86 -26.90 3.72 13.56
CA LYS A 86 -25.66 3.92 14.29
C LYS A 86 -25.65 5.21 15.07
N THR A 87 -25.49 5.04 16.37
CA THR A 87 -25.32 6.14 17.33
C THR A 87 -23.86 6.60 17.39
N GLU A 88 -23.61 7.74 18.05
CA GLU A 88 -22.23 8.21 18.32
C GLU A 88 -21.40 7.19 19.11
N ASP A 89 -22.03 6.39 19.98
CA ASP A 89 -21.39 5.28 20.68
C ASP A 89 -20.88 4.20 19.70
N THR A 90 -21.67 3.90 18.67
CA THR A 90 -21.26 2.99 17.59
C THR A 90 -20.09 3.56 16.79
N TYR A 91 -20.11 4.87 16.46
CA TYR A 91 -18.96 5.54 15.84
C TYR A 91 -17.68 5.35 16.66
N ASN A 92 -17.74 5.62 17.96
CA ASN A 92 -16.56 5.50 18.82
C ASN A 92 -16.09 4.06 18.99
N LYS A 93 -16.98 3.10 19.15
CA LYS A 93 -16.63 1.69 19.38
C LYS A 93 -16.15 0.96 18.13
N ILE A 94 -16.77 1.20 17.00
CA ILE A 94 -16.45 0.46 15.76
C ILE A 94 -15.36 1.16 14.96
N TYR A 95 -15.54 2.45 14.66
CA TYR A 95 -14.63 3.14 13.75
C TYR A 95 -13.43 3.76 14.45
N PHE A 96 -13.66 4.67 15.39
CA PHE A 96 -12.55 5.37 16.02
C PHE A 96 -11.63 4.44 16.81
N SER A 97 -12.19 3.52 17.60
CA SER A 97 -11.39 2.58 18.38
C SER A 97 -10.52 1.68 17.50
N SER A 98 -11.08 1.21 16.38
CA SER A 98 -10.33 0.39 15.41
C SER A 98 -9.20 1.15 14.73
N TYR A 99 -9.36 2.47 14.56
CA TYR A 99 -8.37 3.27 13.84
C TYR A 99 -7.33 3.93 14.76
N TYR A 100 -7.54 3.96 16.07
CA TYR A 100 -6.63 4.66 16.98
C TYR A 100 -5.94 3.78 18.02
N TYR A 101 -6.67 2.80 18.60
CA TYR A 101 -6.08 1.95 19.64
C TYR A 101 -5.23 0.81 19.04
N ASN A 102 -4.54 0.06 19.92
CA ASN A 102 -3.67 -1.08 19.57
C ASN A 102 -2.46 -0.71 18.70
N GLY A 103 -1.94 0.52 18.86
CA GLY A 103 -0.72 0.93 18.18
C GLY A 103 -0.87 1.01 16.66
N VAL A 104 -2.03 1.47 16.19
CA VAL A 104 -2.29 1.63 14.75
C VAL A 104 -1.29 2.59 14.11
N LYS A 105 -0.80 2.19 12.94
CA LYS A 105 0.14 2.94 12.09
C LYS A 105 -0.43 3.10 10.70
N SER A 106 -0.08 4.18 10.05
CA SER A 106 -0.22 4.31 8.60
C SER A 106 0.98 3.69 7.93
N ILE A 107 0.73 2.88 6.89
CA ILE A 107 1.76 2.40 5.97
C ILE A 107 1.49 2.97 4.59
N THR A 108 2.53 3.50 3.97
CA THR A 108 2.50 4.01 2.59
C THR A 108 3.57 3.30 1.78
N ALA A 109 3.19 2.75 0.64
CA ALA A 109 4.09 1.99 -0.22
C ALA A 109 3.88 2.33 -1.69
N LYS A 110 4.99 2.29 -2.44
CA LYS A 110 5.01 2.39 -3.89
C LYS A 110 5.01 1.00 -4.50
N TYR A 111 4.02 0.73 -5.33
CA TYR A 111 3.90 -0.48 -6.13
C TYR A 111 4.31 -0.19 -7.56
N THR A 112 5.20 -1.00 -8.10
CA THR A 112 5.61 -0.94 -9.50
C THR A 112 5.28 -2.28 -10.14
N TYR A 113 4.36 -2.28 -11.07
CA TYR A 113 4.01 -3.44 -11.87
C TYR A 113 4.65 -3.35 -13.25
N MET A 114 5.00 -4.49 -13.81
CA MET A 114 5.65 -4.57 -15.13
C MET A 114 4.99 -5.67 -15.95
N ASN A 115 4.71 -5.37 -17.21
CA ASN A 115 4.24 -6.37 -18.16
C ASN A 115 5.39 -7.04 -18.92
N LYS A 116 5.06 -8.01 -19.81
CA LYS A 116 6.03 -8.71 -20.64
C LYS A 116 6.82 -7.78 -21.58
N ALA A 117 6.22 -6.68 -22.00
CA ALA A 117 6.86 -5.66 -22.86
C ALA A 117 7.69 -4.63 -22.06
N LYS A 118 7.97 -4.88 -20.78
CA LYS A 118 8.72 -4.01 -19.86
C LYS A 118 8.08 -2.63 -19.62
N LYS A 119 6.84 -2.43 -20.01
CA LYS A 119 6.07 -1.23 -19.65
C LYS A 119 5.70 -1.27 -18.18
N LYS A 120 5.60 -0.11 -17.55
CA LYS A 120 5.42 0.03 -16.09
C LYS A 120 4.17 0.81 -15.76
N ASP A 121 3.44 0.30 -14.77
CA ASP A 121 2.43 1.07 -14.04
C ASP A 121 2.88 1.24 -12.60
N VAL A 122 2.75 2.45 -12.07
CA VAL A 122 3.25 2.80 -10.74
C VAL A 122 2.17 3.49 -9.94
N PHE A 123 1.94 2.96 -8.74
CA PHE A 123 0.96 3.48 -7.79
C PHE A 123 1.61 3.70 -6.43
N ILE A 124 1.14 4.70 -5.70
CA ILE A 124 1.39 4.82 -4.26
C ILE A 124 0.07 4.52 -3.57
N ALA A 125 0.06 3.59 -2.64
CA ALA A 125 -1.10 3.24 -1.84
C ALA A 125 -0.82 3.44 -0.35
N SER A 126 -1.87 3.67 0.42
CA SER A 126 -1.78 3.80 1.88
C SER A 126 -2.87 2.98 2.56
N SER A 127 -2.53 2.42 3.73
CA SER A 127 -3.45 1.66 4.57
C SER A 127 -3.16 1.88 6.04
N LEU A 128 -4.13 1.58 6.90
CA LEU A 128 -3.90 1.44 8.34
C LEU A 128 -3.58 -0.01 8.66
N MET A 129 -2.66 -0.21 9.61
CA MET A 129 -2.29 -1.53 10.12
C MET A 129 -1.95 -1.45 11.61
N ASN A 130 -2.00 -2.58 12.30
CA ASN A 130 -1.42 -2.76 13.63
C ASN A 130 -0.61 -4.07 13.69
N LYS A 131 -0.22 -4.50 14.89
CA LYS A 131 0.55 -5.75 15.07
C LYS A 131 -0.26 -7.03 14.78
N ASP A 132 -1.59 -6.96 14.83
CA ASP A 132 -2.49 -8.10 14.74
C ASP A 132 -3.17 -8.17 13.38
N GLU A 133 -3.30 -7.03 12.69
CA GLU A 133 -4.08 -6.91 11.45
C GLU A 133 -3.40 -6.01 10.42
N CYS A 134 -3.30 -6.56 9.22
CA CYS A 134 -2.91 -5.83 8.03
C CYS A 134 -4.14 -5.24 7.34
N SER A 135 -4.03 -3.99 6.89
CA SER A 135 -5.09 -3.33 6.12
C SER A 135 -6.42 -3.19 6.87
N ILE A 136 -6.35 -2.72 8.14
CA ILE A 136 -7.54 -2.34 8.94
C ILE A 136 -8.45 -1.41 8.13
N ARG A 137 -7.85 -0.51 7.38
CA ARG A 137 -8.50 0.40 6.47
C ARG A 137 -7.60 0.75 5.30
N PHE A 138 -8.09 0.55 4.08
CA PHE A 138 -7.41 1.06 2.89
C PHE A 138 -7.74 2.54 2.72
N ASN A 139 -6.71 3.40 2.74
CA ASN A 139 -6.88 4.86 2.68
C ASN A 139 -6.99 5.37 1.23
N GLY A 140 -6.68 4.52 0.25
CA GLY A 140 -6.70 4.88 -1.16
C GLY A 140 -5.32 4.81 -1.81
N TYR A 141 -5.28 5.30 -3.03
CA TYR A 141 -4.07 5.29 -3.86
C TYR A 141 -3.98 6.53 -4.74
N ILE A 142 -2.78 6.80 -5.23
CA ILE A 142 -2.50 7.74 -6.32
C ILE A 142 -1.76 7.03 -7.44
N THR A 143 -2.07 7.40 -8.67
CA THR A 143 -1.41 6.89 -9.86
C THR A 143 -0.24 7.80 -10.23
N LEU A 144 0.97 7.25 -10.28
CA LEU A 144 2.16 7.98 -10.71
C LEU A 144 2.45 7.80 -12.21
N SER A 145 2.25 6.59 -12.72
CA SER A 145 2.49 6.27 -14.12
C SER A 145 1.59 5.13 -14.57
N ARG A 146 1.13 5.20 -15.82
CA ARG A 146 0.37 4.15 -16.48
C ARG A 146 0.85 3.99 -17.92
N GLU A 147 1.55 2.88 -18.19
CA GLU A 147 2.10 2.62 -19.54
C GLU A 147 1.44 1.43 -20.22
N PHE A 148 0.76 0.53 -19.49
CA PHE A 148 0.17 -0.67 -20.09
C PHE A 148 -1.29 -0.94 -19.72
N TRP A 149 -1.79 -0.46 -18.58
CA TRP A 149 -3.20 -0.56 -18.25
C TRP A 149 -4.00 0.63 -18.78
N TYR A 150 -4.08 0.72 -20.11
CA TYR A 150 -5.00 1.67 -20.75
C TYR A 150 -6.40 1.09 -20.82
N LEU A 151 -7.39 1.91 -20.52
CA LEU A 151 -8.78 1.58 -20.81
C LEU A 151 -8.92 1.30 -22.31
N TRP A 152 -9.36 0.13 -22.66
CA TRP A 152 -9.81 -0.15 -24.01
C TRP A 152 -11.03 0.72 -24.28
N GLY A 153 -10.88 1.79 -25.06
CA GLY A 153 -11.97 2.66 -25.50
C GLY A 153 -11.90 4.13 -25.15
N SER A 154 -10.93 4.62 -24.39
CA SER A 154 -10.76 6.07 -24.21
C SER A 154 -9.58 6.60 -25.00
N ASN A 155 -9.84 7.16 -26.19
CA ASN A 155 -8.93 8.09 -26.90
C ASN A 155 -8.81 9.43 -26.15
N ALA A 156 -8.95 9.45 -24.86
CA ALA A 156 -8.79 10.66 -24.06
C ALA A 156 -7.29 10.88 -23.81
N PRO A 157 -6.71 11.98 -24.26
CA PRO A 157 -5.35 12.35 -23.90
C PRO A 157 -5.26 12.48 -22.39
N LEU A 158 -4.18 11.95 -21.81
CA LEU A 158 -3.84 12.13 -20.40
C LEU A 158 -4.00 13.61 -20.02
N LYS A 159 -5.09 13.97 -19.37
CA LYS A 159 -5.12 15.21 -18.59
C LYS A 159 -4.02 15.07 -17.54
N LYS A 160 -2.96 15.87 -17.64
CA LYS A 160 -2.04 16.09 -16.53
C LYS A 160 -2.92 16.34 -15.29
N SER A 161 -2.91 15.43 -14.34
CA SER A 161 -3.59 15.64 -13.07
C SER A 161 -2.85 16.77 -12.37
N THR A 162 -3.35 17.97 -12.55
CA THR A 162 -3.10 19.05 -11.60
C THR A 162 -3.64 18.56 -10.27
N LEU A 163 -2.80 18.54 -9.25
CA LEU A 163 -3.19 18.24 -7.86
C LEU A 163 -4.25 19.29 -7.47
N GLU A 164 -5.50 18.97 -7.65
CA GLU A 164 -6.60 19.74 -7.09
C GLU A 164 -6.87 19.16 -5.70
N LEU A 165 -6.24 19.78 -4.70
CA LEU A 165 -6.66 19.65 -3.32
C LEU A 165 -8.08 20.21 -3.25
N GLN A 166 -9.07 19.32 -3.18
CA GLN A 166 -10.43 19.77 -2.89
C GLN A 166 -10.49 20.31 -1.46
N PRO A 167 -10.89 21.58 -1.27
CA PRO A 167 -11.11 22.12 0.05
C PRO A 167 -12.29 21.38 0.69
N SER A 168 -12.08 20.93 1.93
CA SER A 168 -13.16 20.42 2.80
C SER A 168 -14.14 21.55 3.10
N HIS A 169 -15.36 21.41 2.61
CA HIS A 169 -16.53 22.11 3.17
C HIS A 169 -17.18 21.27 4.23
#